data_d1ab884479ee61c02f382ca6132ec2cd
#
_entry.id   d1ab884479ee61c02f382ca6132ec2cd
#
_cell.length_a   1.000
_cell.length_b   1.000
_cell.length_c   1.000
_cell.angle_alpha   90.00
_cell.angle_beta   90.00
_cell.angle_gamma   90.00
#
_symmetry.space_group_name_H-M   'P 1'
#
loop_
_entity.id
_entity.type
_entity.pdbx_description
1 polymer ?
#
loop_
_entity_poly.entity_id
_entity_poly.type
_entity_poly.pdbx_seq_one_letter_code
_entity_poly.pdbx_strand_id
1 'polypeptide(L)'
;MIYYIEDDANIRELVVYTLNQTGLAARGFSDSSSFFTAMQEEKPSLILLDIMLPGEDGLSVLKKIRASSSTNELPVMMITAKSA
;
A
#
# COMPACT_ATOMS: atom_id res chain seq x y z
N MET A 1 1.38 -7.99 -8.94
CA MET A 1 2.09 -6.81 -8.39
C MET A 1 1.55 -6.47 -7.01
N ILE A 2 2.44 -6.29 -6.05
CA ILE A 2 2.08 -5.86 -4.69
C ILE A 2 2.30 -4.35 -4.59
N TYR A 3 1.31 -3.63 -4.09
CA TYR A 3 1.45 -2.20 -3.82
C TYR A 3 1.62 -2.00 -2.31
N TYR A 4 2.59 -1.19 -1.94
CA TYR A 4 2.92 -0.93 -0.55
C TYR A 4 2.93 0.57 -0.28
N ILE A 5 2.12 1.02 0.67
CA ILE A 5 2.03 2.43 1.04
C ILE A 5 2.74 2.63 2.38
N GLU A 6 3.80 3.41 2.36
CA GLU A 6 4.63 3.70 3.54
C GLU A 6 5.30 5.05 3.33
N ASP A 7 5.14 5.96 4.27
CA ASP A 7 5.72 7.30 4.15
C ASP A 7 7.23 7.34 4.41
N ASP A 8 7.76 6.43 5.24
CA ASP A 8 9.20 6.37 5.50
C ASP A 8 9.92 5.78 4.30
N ALA A 9 10.76 6.61 3.66
CA ALA A 9 11.46 6.19 2.44
C ALA A 9 12.38 5.01 2.66
N ASN A 10 13.07 4.96 3.79
CA ASN A 10 14.03 3.88 4.07
C ASN A 10 13.30 2.56 4.28
N ILE A 11 12.23 2.57 5.05
CA ILE A 11 11.42 1.38 5.29
C ILE A 11 10.77 0.93 3.99
N ARG A 12 10.19 1.86 3.25
CA ARG A 12 9.53 1.55 1.98
C ARG A 12 10.49 0.90 1.00
N GLU A 13 11.67 1.48 0.82
CA GLU A 13 12.66 0.96 -0.11
C GLU A 13 13.16 -0.42 0.31
N LEU A 14 13.37 -0.63 1.60
CA LEU A 14 13.82 -1.92 2.10
C LEU A 14 12.78 -3.01 1.86
N VAL A 15 11.52 -2.73 2.16
CA VAL A 15 10.46 -3.72 1.98
C VAL A 15 10.26 -4.05 0.49
N VAL A 16 10.21 -3.02 -0.36
CA VAL A 16 10.04 -3.22 -1.80
C VAL A 16 11.21 -4.01 -2.37
N TYR A 17 12.43 -3.66 -1.97
CA TYR A 17 13.62 -4.38 -2.42
C TYR A 17 13.55 -5.85 -2.00
N THR A 18 13.21 -6.10 -0.75
CA THR A 18 13.14 -7.47 -0.23
C THR A 18 12.09 -8.30 -0.97
N LEU A 19 10.91 -7.71 -1.20
CA LEU A 19 9.86 -8.42 -1.93
C LEU A 19 10.30 -8.75 -3.35
N ASN A 20 10.92 -7.80 -4.04
CA ASN A 20 11.41 -8.04 -5.40
C ASN A 20 12.49 -9.12 -5.43
N GLN A 21 13.35 -9.18 -4.40
CA GLN A 21 14.40 -10.18 -4.32
C GLN A 21 13.83 -11.59 -4.12
N THR A 22 12.66 -11.70 -3.52
CA THR A 22 12.02 -13.00 -3.32
C THR A 22 11.15 -13.42 -4.49
N GLY A 23 11.15 -12.64 -5.57
CA GLY A 23 10.37 -12.95 -6.76
C GLY A 23 8.96 -12.38 -6.75
N LEU A 24 8.61 -11.58 -5.74
CA LEU A 24 7.31 -10.94 -5.63
C LEU A 24 7.43 -9.51 -6.13
N ALA A 25 6.89 -9.23 -7.31
CA ALA A 25 6.95 -7.88 -7.87
C ALA A 25 6.21 -6.90 -6.95
N ALA A 26 6.89 -5.83 -6.57
CA ALA A 26 6.33 -4.87 -5.63
C ALA A 26 6.67 -3.45 -6.03
N ARG A 27 5.77 -2.51 -5.70
CA ARG A 27 5.94 -1.09 -5.95
C ARG A 27 5.51 -0.30 -4.71
N GLY A 28 6.33 0.67 -4.33
CA GLY A 28 6.09 1.47 -3.13
C GLY A 28 5.52 2.84 -3.44
N PHE A 29 4.71 3.35 -2.51
CA PHE A 29 4.11 4.68 -2.62
C PHE A 29 4.28 5.41 -1.29
N SER A 30 4.60 6.70 -1.36
CA SER A 30 4.81 7.50 -0.16
C SER A 30 3.51 8.07 0.41
N ASP A 31 2.45 8.10 -0.40
CA ASP A 31 1.17 8.69 0.00
C ASP A 31 0.02 8.00 -0.75
N SER A 32 -1.20 8.27 -0.29
CA SER A 32 -2.38 7.65 -0.88
C SER A 32 -2.71 8.21 -2.26
N SER A 33 -2.35 9.45 -2.53
CA SER A 33 -2.65 10.08 -3.83
C SER A 33 -1.95 9.36 -4.97
N SER A 34 -0.64 9.15 -4.86
CA SER A 34 0.12 8.43 -5.89
C SER A 34 -0.34 6.97 -6.00
N PHE A 35 -0.71 6.37 -4.87
CA PHE A 35 -1.23 5.01 -4.85
C PHE A 35 -2.54 4.90 -5.65
N PHE A 36 -3.49 5.78 -5.40
CA PHE A 36 -4.77 5.71 -6.11
C PHE A 36 -4.60 6.01 -7.60
N THR A 37 -3.68 6.90 -7.96
CA THR A 37 -3.38 7.16 -9.36
C THR A 37 -2.85 5.90 -10.04
N ALA A 38 -1.93 5.20 -9.41
CA ALA A 38 -1.38 3.97 -9.96
C ALA A 38 -2.44 2.89 -10.11
N MET A 39 -3.38 2.81 -9.15
CA MET A 39 -4.45 1.82 -9.21
C MET A 39 -5.40 2.02 -10.38
N GLN A 40 -5.51 3.25 -10.89
CA GLN A 40 -6.32 3.51 -12.08
C GLN A 40 -5.68 2.94 -13.33
N GLU A 41 -4.36 2.81 -13.34
CA GLU A 41 -3.62 2.27 -14.48
C GLU A 41 -3.50 0.75 -14.41
N GLU A 42 -3.16 0.25 -13.22
CA GLU A 42 -3.01 -1.19 -13.02
C GLU A 42 -3.38 -1.54 -11.58
N LYS A 43 -4.27 -2.51 -11.40
CA LYS A 43 -4.66 -2.95 -10.07
C LYS A 43 -3.67 -3.97 -9.54
N PRO A 44 -3.30 -3.87 -8.26
CA PRO A 44 -2.40 -4.84 -7.65
C PRO A 44 -3.14 -6.13 -7.30
N SER A 45 -2.38 -7.18 -7.02
CA SER A 45 -2.93 -8.41 -6.49
C SER A 45 -3.02 -8.39 -4.97
N LEU A 46 -2.26 -7.50 -4.32
CA LEU A 46 -2.24 -7.35 -2.87
C LEU A 46 -1.83 -5.92 -2.53
N ILE A 47 -2.45 -5.37 -1.53
CA ILE A 47 -2.10 -4.04 -1.00
C ILE A 47 -1.58 -4.21 0.42
N LEU A 48 -0.37 -3.70 0.67
CA LEU A 48 0.19 -3.58 2.01
C LEU A 48 0.04 -2.13 2.42
N LEU A 49 -0.66 -1.88 3.51
CA LEU A 49 -1.08 -0.54 3.89
C LEU A 49 -0.65 -0.23 5.32
N ASP A 50 0.17 0.79 5.48
CA ASP A 50 0.56 1.26 6.80
C ASP A 50 -0.62 1.99 7.45
N ILE A 51 -0.91 1.64 8.69
CA ILE A 51 -2.00 2.28 9.45
C ILE A 51 -1.67 3.74 9.74
N MET A 52 -0.41 4.03 9.97
CA MET A 52 0.05 5.36 10.44
C MET A 52 0.61 6.18 9.28
N LEU A 53 -0.25 6.67 8.40
CA LEU A 53 0.18 7.57 7.32
C LEU A 53 -0.04 9.02 7.72
N PRO A 54 0.88 9.93 7.36
CA PRO A 54 0.67 11.35 7.64
C PRO A 54 -0.46 11.91 6.79
N GLY A 55 -1.28 12.77 7.39
CA GLY A 55 -2.36 13.45 6.68
C GLY A 55 -3.61 12.62 6.46
N GLU A 56 -3.47 11.32 6.33
CA GLU A 56 -4.61 10.43 6.14
C GLU A 56 -4.25 9.06 6.72
N ASP A 57 -5.02 8.57 7.69
CA ASP A 57 -4.69 7.29 8.29
C ASP A 57 -5.05 6.12 7.36
N GLY A 58 -4.44 4.97 7.64
CA GLY A 58 -4.63 3.79 6.81
C GLY A 58 -6.06 3.29 6.78
N LEU A 59 -6.82 3.52 7.85
CA LEU A 59 -8.22 3.10 7.87
C LEU A 59 -9.07 3.91 6.89
N SER A 60 -8.77 5.20 6.73
CA SER A 60 -9.44 6.02 5.73
C SER A 60 -9.14 5.54 4.32
N VAL A 61 -7.89 5.17 4.05
CA VAL A 61 -7.49 4.63 2.76
C VAL A 61 -8.22 3.31 2.51
N LEU A 62 -8.28 2.44 3.51
CA LEU A 62 -9.00 1.17 3.39
C LEU A 62 -10.48 1.39 3.05
N LYS A 63 -11.12 2.36 3.71
CA LYS A 63 -12.53 2.67 3.42
C LYS A 63 -12.71 3.09 1.97
N LYS A 64 -11.80 3.89 1.43
CA LYS A 64 -11.87 4.30 0.03
C LYS A 64 -11.72 3.13 -0.93
N ILE A 65 -10.80 2.20 -0.61
CA ILE A 65 -10.62 0.99 -1.41
C ILE A 65 -11.90 0.16 -1.43
N ARG A 66 -12.53 -0.02 -0.26
CA ARG A 66 -13.74 -0.83 -0.13
C ARG A 66 -14.98 -0.16 -0.71
N ALA A 67 -14.98 1.17 -0.83
CA ALA A 67 -16.13 1.91 -1.33
C ALA A 67 -16.28 1.86 -2.85
N SER A 68 -15.22 1.54 -3.58
CA SER A 68 -15.27 1.47 -5.04
C SER A 68 -15.51 0.05 -5.50
N SER A 69 -16.46 -0.12 -6.43
CA SER A 69 -16.79 -1.45 -6.96
C SER A 69 -15.61 -2.08 -7.70
N SER A 70 -14.69 -1.27 -8.23
CA SER A 70 -13.54 -1.78 -8.95
C SER A 70 -12.43 -2.29 -8.04
N THR A 71 -12.46 -1.95 -6.74
CA THR A 71 -11.37 -2.28 -5.82
C THR A 71 -11.85 -2.95 -4.54
N ASN A 72 -13.17 -3.08 -4.34
CA ASN A 72 -13.70 -3.52 -3.05
C ASN A 72 -13.33 -4.95 -2.67
N GLU A 73 -12.87 -5.76 -3.60
CA GLU A 73 -12.47 -7.14 -3.31
C GLU A 73 -10.96 -7.35 -3.33
N LEU A 74 -10.17 -6.29 -3.52
CA LEU A 74 -8.71 -6.42 -3.50
C LEU A 74 -8.24 -6.78 -2.11
N PRO A 75 -7.35 -7.78 -1.98
CA PRO A 75 -6.78 -8.12 -0.68
C PRO A 75 -5.96 -6.98 -0.12
N VAL A 76 -6.19 -6.65 1.14
CA VAL A 76 -5.45 -5.60 1.84
C VAL A 76 -4.92 -6.16 3.15
N MET A 77 -3.63 -5.99 3.37
CA MET A 77 -3.00 -6.35 4.64
C MET A 77 -2.58 -5.06 5.34
N MET A 78 -3.17 -4.81 6.50
CA MET A 78 -2.81 -3.64 7.30
C MET A 78 -1.56 -3.95 8.09
N ILE A 79 -0.60 -3.02 8.05
CA ILE A 79 0.68 -3.19 8.71
C ILE A 79 0.89 -2.00 9.64
N THR A 80 1.46 -2.25 10.82
CA THR A 80 1.94 -1.17 11.65
C THR A 80 3.40 -1.40 11.98
N ALA A 81 4.22 -0.38 11.75
CA ALA A 81 5.62 -0.42 12.12
C ALA A 81 5.82 -0.07 13.58
N LYS A 82 4.76 0.32 14.25
CA LYS A 82 4.85 0.76 15.62
C LYS A 82 4.82 -0.44 16.56
N SER A 83 5.88 -0.58 17.30
CA SER A 83 5.90 -1.55 18.38
C SER A 83 5.27 -0.94 19.62
N ALA A 84 4.61 -1.74 20.37
CA ALA A 84 4.01 -1.29 21.62
C ALA A 84 5.09 -0.93 22.65
#